data_ba3c61704e5bd0fe48a07acf2d2223f1
#
_entry.id   ba3c61704e5bd0fe48a07acf2d2223f1
#
_cell.length_a   1.000
_cell.length_b   1.000
_cell.length_c   1.000
_cell.angle_alpha   90.00
_cell.angle_beta   90.00
_cell.angle_gamma   90.00
#
_symmetry.space_group_name_H-M   'P 1'
#
loop_
_entity.id
_entity.type
_entity.pdbx_description
1 polymer ?
#
loop_
_entity_poly.entity_id
_entity_poly.type
_entity_poly.pdbx_seq_one_letter_code
_entity_poly.pdbx_strand_id
1 'polypeptide(L)'
;NLTAGTEYQAAEATLRLLAASQNQVKDSAGYLATLARLAGNTGKTDYWDELINRTVRKDGFADERLRLDVYRLRQVVGITLEADEIGDMAYRANQAGLPAEAQALLDDGFKSGLLGKGTNAAADQKLRESATKAAAQDRATLADSEAAAQKAANGNALVGLGMALSSTGAHERGLALITQGIAKAGLRRADDAQLHLGLVALRAGKADQAKAAFAAVQGADGAADLARLYLLHIDSP
;
A
#
# COMPACT_ATOMS: atom_id res chain seq x y z
N ASN A 1 -11.29 -31.26 13.03
CA ASN A 1 -10.92 -30.26 11.99
C ASN A 1 -11.98 -30.10 10.86
N LEU A 2 -12.90 -31.07 10.66
CA LEU A 2 -14.02 -30.94 9.70
C LEU A 2 -15.13 -30.00 10.21
N THR A 3 -15.34 -29.87 11.50
CA THR A 3 -16.35 -29.00 12.12
C THR A 3 -16.01 -27.51 12.00
N ALA A 4 -14.75 -27.13 12.17
CA ALA A 4 -14.31 -25.74 12.01
C ALA A 4 -14.51 -25.23 10.59
N GLY A 5 -14.22 -26.05 9.57
CA GLY A 5 -14.43 -25.69 8.16
C GLY A 5 -15.89 -25.48 7.80
N THR A 6 -16.81 -26.25 8.37
CA THR A 6 -18.26 -26.10 8.11
C THR A 6 -18.87 -24.89 8.82
N GLU A 7 -18.39 -24.56 10.03
CA GLU A 7 -18.81 -23.34 10.74
C GLU A 7 -18.34 -22.07 10.03
N TYR A 8 -17.12 -22.08 9.49
CA TYR A 8 -16.60 -20.98 8.67
C TYR A 8 -17.40 -20.77 7.39
N GLN A 9 -17.76 -21.84 6.69
CA GLN A 9 -18.58 -21.76 5.48
C GLN A 9 -20.00 -21.26 5.77
N ALA A 10 -20.62 -21.70 6.86
CA ALA A 10 -21.92 -21.22 7.30
C ALA A 10 -21.88 -19.72 7.67
N ALA A 11 -20.81 -19.27 8.34
CA ALA A 11 -20.62 -17.87 8.69
C ALA A 11 -20.42 -17.00 7.43
N GLU A 12 -19.64 -17.45 6.46
CA GLU A 12 -19.46 -16.75 5.17
C GLU A 12 -20.79 -16.62 4.43
N ALA A 13 -21.57 -17.70 4.30
CA ALA A 13 -22.87 -17.67 3.64
C ALA A 13 -23.83 -16.67 4.28
N THR A 14 -23.87 -16.62 5.60
CA THR A 14 -24.69 -15.68 6.37
C THR A 14 -24.26 -14.22 6.11
N LEU A 15 -22.95 -13.94 6.13
CA LEU A 15 -22.42 -12.61 5.86
C LEU A 15 -22.70 -12.18 4.41
N ARG A 16 -22.64 -13.10 3.45
CA ARG A 16 -23.01 -12.81 2.04
C ARG A 16 -24.47 -12.43 1.89
N LEU A 17 -25.38 -13.14 2.58
CA LEU A 17 -26.80 -12.81 2.58
C LEU A 17 -27.05 -11.43 3.22
N LEU A 18 -26.37 -11.13 4.33
CA LEU A 18 -26.43 -9.83 4.98
C LEU A 18 -25.94 -8.72 4.02
N ALA A 19 -24.78 -8.90 3.39
CA ALA A 19 -24.24 -7.97 2.42
C ALA A 19 -25.21 -7.72 1.26
N ALA A 20 -25.80 -8.79 0.70
CA ALA A 20 -26.78 -8.67 -0.37
C ALA A 20 -28.02 -7.86 0.06
N SER A 21 -28.55 -8.12 1.26
CA SER A 21 -29.68 -7.38 1.84
C SER A 21 -29.35 -5.90 2.04
N GLN A 22 -28.17 -5.59 2.63
CA GLN A 22 -27.71 -4.22 2.85
C GLN A 22 -27.53 -3.45 1.52
N ASN A 23 -26.96 -4.11 0.52
CA ASN A 23 -26.83 -3.50 -0.82
C ASN A 23 -28.20 -3.21 -1.44
N GLN A 24 -29.17 -4.10 -1.29
CA GLN A 24 -30.54 -3.94 -1.82
C GLN A 24 -31.27 -2.76 -1.17
N VAL A 25 -31.10 -2.54 0.14
CA VAL A 25 -31.68 -1.42 0.87
C VAL A 25 -30.80 -0.16 0.85
N LYS A 26 -29.69 -0.17 0.10
CA LYS A 26 -28.74 0.92 -0.05
C LYS A 26 -28.06 1.35 1.27
N ASP A 27 -27.94 0.43 2.22
CA ASP A 27 -27.15 0.62 3.43
C ASP A 27 -25.66 0.46 3.13
N SER A 28 -25.05 1.50 2.59
CA SER A 28 -23.64 1.49 2.18
C SER A 28 -22.69 1.29 3.37
N ALA A 29 -23.01 1.82 4.54
CA ALA A 29 -22.18 1.70 5.74
C ALA A 29 -22.19 0.26 6.27
N GLY A 30 -23.38 -0.33 6.40
CA GLY A 30 -23.53 -1.73 6.80
C GLY A 30 -22.87 -2.68 5.80
N TYR A 31 -23.05 -2.42 4.50
CA TYR A 31 -22.42 -3.22 3.44
C TYR A 31 -20.88 -3.23 3.57
N LEU A 32 -20.25 -2.06 3.72
CA LEU A 32 -18.79 -1.96 3.93
C LEU A 32 -18.34 -2.70 5.20
N ALA A 33 -19.07 -2.56 6.31
CA ALA A 33 -18.76 -3.28 7.54
C ALA A 33 -18.85 -4.80 7.37
N THR A 34 -19.83 -5.29 6.60
CA THR A 34 -19.99 -6.71 6.30
C THR A 34 -18.91 -7.21 5.33
N LEU A 35 -18.54 -6.42 4.32
CA LEU A 35 -17.39 -6.73 3.45
C LEU A 35 -16.08 -6.83 4.23
N ALA A 36 -15.84 -5.91 5.17
CA ALA A 36 -14.66 -5.99 6.04
C ALA A 36 -14.61 -7.30 6.85
N ARG A 37 -15.75 -7.75 7.39
CA ARG A 37 -15.84 -9.05 8.05
C ARG A 37 -15.61 -10.22 7.09
N LEU A 38 -16.14 -10.17 5.87
CA LEU A 38 -15.91 -11.20 4.85
C LEU A 38 -14.43 -11.26 4.46
N ALA A 39 -13.82 -10.11 4.16
CA ALA A 39 -12.41 -10.02 3.80
C ALA A 39 -11.50 -10.52 4.94
N GLY A 40 -11.70 -10.01 6.17
CA GLY A 40 -10.91 -10.40 7.33
C GLY A 40 -11.06 -11.86 7.72
N ASN A 41 -12.28 -12.42 7.70
CA ASN A 41 -12.52 -13.79 8.10
C ASN A 41 -12.06 -14.83 7.07
N THR A 42 -12.05 -14.49 5.79
CA THR A 42 -11.81 -15.47 4.72
C THR A 42 -10.48 -15.29 3.99
N GLY A 43 -9.88 -14.10 4.06
CA GLY A 43 -8.70 -13.74 3.27
C GLY A 43 -8.93 -13.71 1.76
N LYS A 44 -10.17 -13.90 1.27
CA LYS A 44 -10.46 -13.98 -0.17
C LYS A 44 -10.24 -12.63 -0.85
N THR A 45 -9.46 -12.64 -1.91
CA THR A 45 -9.10 -11.44 -2.69
C THR A 45 -10.31 -10.73 -3.29
N ASP A 46 -11.37 -11.44 -3.68
CA ASP A 46 -12.59 -10.84 -4.22
C ASP A 46 -13.28 -9.90 -3.21
N TYR A 47 -13.32 -10.28 -1.93
CA TYR A 47 -13.89 -9.42 -0.88
C TYR A 47 -12.97 -8.24 -0.56
N TRP A 48 -11.66 -8.45 -0.60
CA TRP A 48 -10.68 -7.37 -0.44
C TRP A 48 -10.77 -6.38 -1.59
N ASP A 49 -10.87 -6.86 -2.82
CA ASP A 49 -10.98 -6.00 -4.02
C ASP A 49 -12.23 -5.12 -3.94
N GLU A 50 -13.40 -5.72 -3.67
CA GLU A 50 -14.64 -4.95 -3.54
C GLU A 50 -14.59 -3.97 -2.36
N LEU A 51 -14.02 -4.36 -1.21
CA LEU A 51 -13.86 -3.50 -0.04
C LEU A 51 -12.96 -2.29 -0.34
N ILE A 52 -11.81 -2.52 -0.97
CA ILE A 52 -10.88 -1.45 -1.38
C ILE A 52 -11.56 -0.54 -2.40
N ASN A 53 -12.17 -1.10 -3.45
CA ASN A 53 -12.85 -0.35 -4.50
C ASN A 53 -13.99 0.54 -3.95
N ARG A 54 -14.74 0.07 -2.98
CA ARG A 54 -15.77 0.87 -2.29
C ARG A 54 -15.18 1.95 -1.41
N THR A 55 -14.06 1.64 -0.75
CA THR A 55 -13.38 2.60 0.12
C THR A 55 -12.82 3.78 -0.66
N VAL A 56 -12.17 3.54 -1.79
CA VAL A 56 -11.58 4.62 -2.62
C VAL A 56 -12.62 5.48 -3.35
N ARG A 57 -13.86 4.98 -3.48
CA ARG A 57 -14.97 5.75 -4.09
C ARG A 57 -15.75 6.60 -3.10
N LYS A 58 -15.37 6.61 -1.83
CA LYS A 58 -16.01 7.49 -0.84
C LYS A 58 -15.75 8.96 -1.17
N ASP A 59 -16.75 9.80 -0.90
CA ASP A 59 -16.59 11.24 -0.99
C ASP A 59 -15.41 11.70 -0.10
N GLY A 60 -14.57 12.56 -0.65
CA GLY A 60 -13.41 13.11 0.04
C GLY A 60 -12.18 12.21 0.05
N PHE A 61 -12.22 11.01 -0.55
CA PHE A 61 -11.01 10.18 -0.71
C PHE A 61 -10.06 10.85 -1.70
N ALA A 62 -8.82 11.12 -1.27
CA ALA A 62 -7.78 11.77 -2.09
C ALA A 62 -7.11 10.76 -3.04
N ASP A 63 -7.88 10.22 -3.97
CA ASP A 63 -7.52 9.11 -4.83
C ASP A 63 -6.18 9.32 -5.56
N GLU A 64 -6.00 10.47 -6.22
CA GLU A 64 -4.76 10.74 -6.96
C GLU A 64 -3.52 10.70 -6.09
N ARG A 65 -3.59 11.20 -4.88
CA ARG A 65 -2.49 11.22 -3.91
C ARG A 65 -2.22 9.84 -3.30
N LEU A 66 -3.28 9.11 -2.95
CA LEU A 66 -3.20 7.83 -2.25
C LEU A 66 -3.16 6.62 -3.19
N ARG A 67 -3.24 6.84 -4.51
CA ARG A 67 -3.31 5.74 -5.49
C ARG A 67 -2.14 4.75 -5.36
N LEU A 68 -0.93 5.24 -5.15
CA LEU A 68 0.23 4.37 -4.94
C LEU A 68 0.08 3.51 -3.68
N ASP A 69 -0.46 4.07 -2.59
CA ASP A 69 -0.68 3.33 -1.35
C ASP A 69 -1.86 2.36 -1.47
N VAL A 70 -2.86 2.67 -2.30
CA VAL A 70 -3.93 1.71 -2.67
C VAL A 70 -3.35 0.50 -3.40
N TYR A 71 -2.47 0.69 -4.38
CA TYR A 71 -1.80 -0.42 -5.07
C TYR A 71 -0.95 -1.26 -4.12
N ARG A 72 -0.23 -0.63 -3.21
CA ARG A 72 0.56 -1.33 -2.18
C ARG A 72 -0.34 -2.18 -1.27
N LEU A 73 -1.48 -1.66 -0.85
CA LEU A 73 -2.46 -2.41 -0.07
C LEU A 73 -3.00 -3.61 -0.88
N ARG A 74 -3.37 -3.42 -2.15
CA ARG A 74 -3.82 -4.51 -3.03
C ARG A 74 -2.81 -5.64 -3.10
N GLN A 75 -1.52 -5.32 -3.26
CA GLN A 75 -0.44 -6.33 -3.23
C GLN A 75 -0.32 -7.03 -1.87
N VAL A 76 -0.41 -6.28 -0.77
CA VAL A 76 -0.31 -6.84 0.60
C VAL A 76 -1.42 -7.84 0.88
N VAL A 77 -2.64 -7.59 0.42
CA VAL A 77 -3.78 -8.51 0.60
C VAL A 77 -3.85 -9.59 -0.48
N GLY A 78 -2.84 -9.73 -1.34
CA GLY A 78 -2.70 -10.79 -2.32
C GLY A 78 -3.47 -10.57 -3.63
N ILE A 79 -3.94 -9.35 -3.92
CA ILE A 79 -4.57 -9.04 -5.21
C ILE A 79 -3.47 -8.89 -6.26
N THR A 80 -3.59 -9.66 -7.34
CA THR A 80 -2.72 -9.55 -8.51
C THR A 80 -3.10 -8.29 -9.31
N LEU A 81 -2.12 -7.44 -9.60
CA LEU A 81 -2.32 -6.27 -10.43
C LEU A 81 -2.28 -6.64 -11.92
N GLU A 82 -3.14 -6.00 -12.70
CA GLU A 82 -3.14 -6.13 -14.15
C GLU A 82 -2.02 -5.28 -14.79
N ALA A 83 -1.75 -5.51 -16.07
CA ALA A 83 -0.62 -4.86 -16.79
C ALA A 83 -0.66 -3.33 -16.72
N ASP A 84 -1.81 -2.72 -16.90
CA ASP A 84 -2.01 -1.27 -16.84
C ASP A 84 -1.86 -0.74 -15.39
N GLU A 85 -2.31 -1.49 -14.40
CA GLU A 85 -2.13 -1.16 -12.99
C GLU A 85 -0.65 -1.23 -12.56
N ILE A 86 0.11 -2.23 -13.05
CA ILE A 86 1.55 -2.33 -12.82
C ILE A 86 2.27 -1.11 -13.43
N GLY A 87 1.90 -0.75 -14.66
CA GLY A 87 2.45 0.42 -15.34
C GLY A 87 2.17 1.73 -14.59
N ASP A 88 0.92 1.96 -14.17
CA ASP A 88 0.54 3.14 -13.39
C ASP A 88 1.23 3.18 -12.01
N MET A 89 1.26 2.05 -11.30
CA MET A 89 1.97 1.95 -10.02
C MET A 89 3.45 2.25 -10.15
N ALA A 90 4.12 1.69 -11.16
CA ALA A 90 5.55 1.94 -11.41
C ALA A 90 5.81 3.40 -11.80
N TYR A 91 4.98 3.99 -12.64
CA TYR A 91 5.05 5.41 -12.97
C TYR A 91 4.93 6.29 -11.73
N ARG A 92 3.92 6.05 -10.88
CA ARG A 92 3.71 6.79 -9.62
C ARG A 92 4.84 6.59 -8.62
N ALA A 93 5.36 5.38 -8.47
CA ALA A 93 6.50 5.11 -7.61
C ALA A 93 7.74 5.90 -8.07
N ASN A 94 8.02 5.93 -9.38
CA ASN A 94 9.12 6.72 -9.93
C ASN A 94 8.93 8.24 -9.71
N GLN A 95 7.72 8.76 -9.88
CA GLN A 95 7.38 10.16 -9.60
C GLN A 95 7.48 10.51 -8.11
N ALA A 96 7.21 9.56 -7.22
CA ALA A 96 7.35 9.72 -5.78
C ALA A 96 8.81 9.63 -5.28
N GLY A 97 9.80 9.49 -6.18
CA GLY A 97 11.20 9.32 -5.82
C GLY A 97 11.52 7.92 -5.26
N LEU A 98 10.80 6.90 -5.73
CA LEU A 98 10.96 5.50 -5.35
C LEU A 98 11.30 4.63 -6.58
N PRO A 99 12.37 4.98 -7.33
CA PRO A 99 12.67 4.29 -8.59
C PRO A 99 13.04 2.82 -8.40
N ALA A 100 13.54 2.42 -7.23
CA ALA A 100 13.82 1.02 -6.93
C ALA A 100 12.51 0.20 -6.80
N GLU A 101 11.43 0.77 -6.23
CA GLU A 101 10.11 0.15 -6.21
C GLU A 101 9.55 0.03 -7.64
N ALA A 102 9.65 1.09 -8.42
CA ALA A 102 9.24 1.09 -9.83
C ALA A 102 10.02 0.04 -10.65
N GLN A 103 11.34 -0.03 -10.49
CA GLN A 103 12.18 -1.02 -11.18
C GLN A 103 11.75 -2.45 -10.83
N ALA A 104 11.56 -2.77 -9.54
CA ALA A 104 11.17 -4.10 -9.11
C ALA A 104 9.81 -4.51 -9.69
N LEU A 105 8.82 -3.63 -9.67
CA LEU A 105 7.49 -3.86 -10.25
C LEU A 105 7.57 -4.18 -11.76
N LEU A 106 8.35 -3.39 -12.49
CA LEU A 106 8.51 -3.56 -13.93
C LEU A 106 9.29 -4.83 -14.25
N ASP A 107 10.36 -5.13 -13.53
CA ASP A 107 11.13 -6.36 -13.71
C ASP A 107 10.27 -7.60 -13.48
N ASP A 108 9.43 -7.61 -12.45
CA ASP A 108 8.48 -8.71 -12.18
C ASP A 108 7.38 -8.79 -13.24
N GLY A 109 6.85 -7.67 -13.71
CA GLY A 109 5.88 -7.61 -14.80
C GLY A 109 6.42 -8.14 -16.12
N PHE A 110 7.67 -7.81 -16.46
CA PHE A 110 8.35 -8.38 -17.64
C PHE A 110 8.66 -9.86 -17.46
N LYS A 111 9.13 -10.28 -16.29
CA LYS A 111 9.44 -11.68 -15.97
C LYS A 111 8.20 -12.58 -16.04
N SER A 112 7.07 -12.11 -15.54
CA SER A 112 5.78 -12.82 -15.61
C SER A 112 5.15 -12.78 -17.01
N GLY A 113 5.65 -11.91 -17.88
CA GLY A 113 5.11 -11.71 -19.23
C GLY A 113 3.80 -10.92 -19.25
N LEU A 114 3.45 -10.21 -18.19
CA LEU A 114 2.34 -9.25 -18.15
C LEU A 114 2.69 -7.98 -18.91
N LEU A 115 3.95 -7.51 -18.84
CA LEU A 115 4.44 -6.34 -19.54
C LEU A 115 5.29 -6.68 -20.76
N GLY A 116 5.58 -5.67 -21.58
CA GLY A 116 6.43 -5.79 -22.76
C GLY A 116 5.76 -6.43 -23.95
N LYS A 117 4.42 -6.49 -23.98
CA LYS A 117 3.64 -7.09 -25.08
C LYS A 117 2.58 -6.12 -25.61
N GLY A 118 2.10 -6.39 -26.81
CA GLY A 118 1.02 -5.62 -27.41
C GLY A 118 1.37 -4.16 -27.69
N THR A 119 0.38 -3.31 -27.64
CA THR A 119 0.50 -1.88 -28.00
C THR A 119 1.35 -1.05 -27.04
N ASN A 120 1.46 -1.49 -25.78
CA ASN A 120 2.18 -0.79 -24.72
C ASN A 120 3.65 -1.22 -24.59
N ALA A 121 4.10 -2.25 -25.33
CA ALA A 121 5.44 -2.83 -25.18
C ALA A 121 6.58 -1.80 -25.17
N ALA A 122 6.53 -0.82 -26.09
CA ALA A 122 7.56 0.21 -26.18
C ALA A 122 7.51 1.21 -25.00
N ALA A 123 6.31 1.53 -24.52
CA ALA A 123 6.12 2.39 -23.34
C ALA A 123 6.60 1.70 -22.06
N ASP A 124 6.26 0.42 -21.89
CA ASP A 124 6.71 -0.41 -20.76
C ASP A 124 8.23 -0.49 -20.71
N GLN A 125 8.87 -0.75 -21.86
CA GLN A 125 10.32 -0.84 -21.96
C GLN A 125 10.98 0.51 -21.58
N LYS A 126 10.47 1.63 -22.11
CA LYS A 126 10.98 2.96 -21.80
C LYS A 126 10.83 3.31 -20.31
N LEU A 127 9.70 2.94 -19.71
CA LEU A 127 9.46 3.14 -18.28
C LEU A 127 10.45 2.33 -17.44
N ARG A 128 10.70 1.06 -17.81
CA ARG A 128 11.67 0.18 -17.17
C ARG A 128 13.10 0.73 -17.24
N GLU A 129 13.52 1.19 -18.41
CA GLU A 129 14.85 1.80 -18.60
C GLU A 129 15.01 3.06 -17.74
N SER A 130 13.99 3.91 -17.71
CA SER A 130 13.97 5.12 -16.87
C SER A 130 14.07 4.78 -15.38
N ALA A 131 13.26 3.83 -14.89
CA ALA A 131 13.28 3.40 -13.48
C ALA A 131 14.63 2.78 -13.11
N THR A 132 15.20 1.92 -13.97
CA THR A 132 16.51 1.30 -13.77
C THR A 132 17.62 2.34 -13.65
N LYS A 133 17.64 3.33 -14.55
CA LYS A 133 18.62 4.43 -14.51
C LYS A 133 18.48 5.26 -13.24
N ALA A 134 17.24 5.64 -12.87
CA ALA A 134 16.98 6.42 -11.67
C ALA A 134 17.37 5.65 -10.40
N ALA A 135 17.04 4.35 -10.30
CA ALA A 135 17.41 3.50 -9.16
C ALA A 135 18.95 3.34 -9.02
N ALA A 136 19.66 3.29 -10.14
CA ALA A 136 21.13 3.27 -10.11
C ALA A 136 21.70 4.60 -9.60
N GLN A 137 21.13 5.72 -10.03
CA GLN A 137 21.52 7.05 -9.55
C GLN A 137 21.27 7.22 -8.06
N ASP A 138 20.08 6.82 -7.56
CA ASP A 138 19.73 6.90 -6.14
C ASP A 138 20.71 6.10 -5.29
N ARG A 139 21.10 4.89 -5.73
CA ARG A 139 22.09 4.08 -5.02
C ARG A 139 23.46 4.77 -4.97
N ALA A 140 23.85 5.45 -6.05
CA ALA A 140 25.15 6.13 -6.11
C ALA A 140 25.21 7.36 -5.19
N THR A 141 24.08 8.04 -4.97
CA THR A 141 23.98 9.26 -4.15
C THR A 141 23.39 9.06 -2.76
N LEU A 142 23.18 7.81 -2.33
CA LEU A 142 22.47 7.47 -1.09
C LEU A 142 23.09 8.14 0.15
N ALA A 143 24.44 8.10 0.29
CA ALA A 143 25.11 8.66 1.46
C ALA A 143 24.95 10.19 1.54
N ASP A 144 25.07 10.87 0.40
CA ASP A 144 24.88 12.33 0.31
C ASP A 144 23.43 12.72 0.58
N SER A 145 22.49 11.93 0.06
CA SER A 145 21.04 12.11 0.30
C SER A 145 20.68 11.96 1.76
N GLU A 146 21.29 10.99 2.45
CA GLU A 146 21.07 10.80 3.90
C GLU A 146 21.67 11.95 4.71
N ALA A 147 22.88 12.38 4.39
CA ALA A 147 23.52 13.52 5.06
C ALA A 147 22.71 14.82 4.85
N ALA A 148 22.14 15.02 3.65
CA ALA A 148 21.29 16.16 3.36
C ALA A 148 19.95 16.06 4.12
N ALA A 149 19.31 14.89 4.16
CA ALA A 149 18.06 14.67 4.88
C ALA A 149 18.18 14.89 6.39
N GLN A 150 19.32 14.48 6.98
CA GLN A 150 19.62 14.73 8.39
C GLN A 150 19.73 16.24 8.69
N LYS A 151 20.27 17.03 7.78
CA LYS A 151 20.42 18.49 7.94
C LYS A 151 19.15 19.29 7.57
N ALA A 152 18.20 18.69 6.87
CA ALA A 152 16.97 19.35 6.45
C ALA A 152 16.19 19.91 7.65
N ALA A 153 15.51 21.06 7.48
CA ALA A 153 14.77 21.73 8.55
C ALA A 153 13.56 20.94 9.07
N ASN A 154 13.04 20.00 8.27
CA ASN A 154 11.87 19.19 8.60
C ASN A 154 12.11 17.71 8.27
N GLY A 155 11.17 16.84 8.69
CA GLY A 155 11.30 15.40 8.56
C GLY A 155 10.96 14.82 7.18
N ASN A 156 10.45 15.61 6.21
CA ASN A 156 9.94 15.05 4.95
C ASN A 156 11.00 14.27 4.15
N ALA A 157 12.23 14.79 4.09
CA ALA A 157 13.33 14.13 3.37
C ALA A 157 13.72 12.78 4.01
N LEU A 158 13.68 12.69 5.35
CA LEU A 158 13.95 11.45 6.08
C LEU A 158 12.86 10.41 5.82
N VAL A 159 11.58 10.83 5.80
CA VAL A 159 10.46 9.93 5.47
C VAL A 159 10.60 9.40 4.03
N GLY A 160 10.84 10.27 3.06
CA GLY A 160 11.05 9.86 1.66
C GLY A 160 12.23 8.90 1.50
N LEU A 161 13.37 9.20 2.12
CA LEU A 161 14.56 8.34 2.07
C LEU A 161 14.32 6.99 2.76
N GLY A 162 13.56 6.99 3.86
CA GLY A 162 13.19 5.76 4.55
C GLY A 162 12.32 4.85 3.68
N MET A 163 11.38 5.41 2.92
CA MET A 163 10.60 4.69 1.92
C MET A 163 11.49 4.14 0.78
N ALA A 164 12.40 4.96 0.27
CA ALA A 164 13.35 4.56 -0.77
C ALA A 164 14.23 3.39 -0.31
N LEU A 165 14.77 3.45 0.89
CA LEU A 165 15.56 2.34 1.46
C LEU A 165 14.71 1.07 1.66
N SER A 166 13.49 1.20 2.16
CA SER A 166 12.59 0.06 2.30
C SER A 166 12.30 -0.62 0.96
N SER A 167 12.20 0.16 -0.13
CA SER A 167 11.98 -0.40 -1.48
C SER A 167 13.16 -1.21 -2.02
N THR A 168 14.34 -1.05 -1.45
CA THR A 168 15.53 -1.88 -1.76
C THR A 168 15.72 -3.07 -0.81
N GLY A 169 14.77 -3.34 0.08
CA GLY A 169 14.86 -4.40 1.10
C GLY A 169 15.51 -3.96 2.42
N ALA A 170 16.04 -2.74 2.51
CA ALA A 170 16.64 -2.21 3.75
C ALA A 170 15.57 -1.69 4.74
N HIS A 171 14.58 -2.56 5.07
CA HIS A 171 13.38 -2.18 5.83
C HIS A 171 13.70 -1.60 7.22
N GLU A 172 14.60 -2.21 7.96
CA GLU A 172 14.99 -1.75 9.30
C GLU A 172 15.58 -0.33 9.28
N ARG A 173 16.48 -0.08 8.32
CA ARG A 173 17.07 1.25 8.15
C ARG A 173 16.02 2.27 7.68
N GLY A 174 15.17 1.87 6.74
CA GLY A 174 14.03 2.66 6.29
C GLY A 174 13.12 3.05 7.45
N LEU A 175 12.76 2.08 8.28
CA LEU A 175 11.94 2.28 9.47
C LEU A 175 12.56 3.29 10.44
N ALA A 176 13.85 3.17 10.72
CA ALA A 176 14.58 4.10 11.59
C ALA A 176 14.54 5.54 11.05
N LEU A 177 14.75 5.73 9.74
CA LEU A 177 14.71 7.06 9.12
C LEU A 177 13.30 7.67 9.11
N ILE A 178 12.25 6.88 8.84
CA ILE A 178 10.86 7.38 8.91
C ILE A 178 10.54 7.81 10.34
N THR A 179 10.90 7.01 11.34
CA THR A 179 10.70 7.34 12.76
C THR A 179 11.40 8.64 13.14
N GLN A 180 12.65 8.82 12.72
CA GLN A 180 13.39 10.08 12.92
C GLN A 180 12.71 11.26 12.20
N GLY A 181 12.23 11.05 10.98
CA GLY A 181 11.52 12.05 10.21
C GLY A 181 10.24 12.52 10.89
N ILE A 182 9.47 11.59 11.44
CA ILE A 182 8.25 11.91 12.20
C ILE A 182 8.60 12.70 13.48
N ALA A 183 9.62 12.26 14.20
CA ALA A 183 10.07 12.94 15.42
C ALA A 183 10.63 14.36 15.18
N LYS A 184 11.17 14.62 13.98
CA LYS A 184 11.74 15.91 13.61
C LYS A 184 10.70 17.01 13.41
N ALA A 185 9.45 16.69 13.32
CA ALA A 185 8.34 17.60 13.07
C ALA A 185 8.37 18.32 11.70
N GLY A 186 7.41 19.24 11.48
CA GLY A 186 7.33 20.01 10.24
C GLY A 186 6.96 19.18 9.00
N LEU A 187 6.30 18.03 9.18
CA LEU A 187 5.83 17.20 8.09
C LEU A 187 4.69 17.89 7.35
N ARG A 188 4.75 17.86 6.02
CA ARG A 188 3.65 18.35 5.17
C ARG A 188 2.38 17.52 5.34
N ARG A 189 2.56 16.21 5.57
CA ARG A 189 1.48 15.22 5.73
C ARG A 189 1.90 14.20 6.79
N ALA A 190 1.50 14.47 8.02
CA ALA A 190 1.86 13.60 9.14
C ALA A 190 1.17 12.23 9.03
N ASP A 191 -0.08 12.20 8.55
CA ASP A 191 -0.84 10.95 8.38
C ASP A 191 -0.23 10.06 7.30
N ASP A 192 0.22 10.63 6.16
CA ASP A 192 0.93 9.85 5.14
C ASP A 192 2.24 9.27 5.70
N ALA A 193 2.97 10.04 6.52
CA ALA A 193 4.20 9.54 7.14
C ALA A 193 3.91 8.39 8.13
N GLN A 194 2.83 8.45 8.88
CA GLN A 194 2.40 7.35 9.76
C GLN A 194 1.94 6.12 8.95
N LEU A 195 1.21 6.33 7.86
CA LEU A 195 0.81 5.25 6.94
C LEU A 195 2.05 4.54 6.37
N HIS A 196 3.05 5.31 5.92
CA HIS A 196 4.31 4.78 5.41
C HIS A 196 5.14 4.09 6.50
N LEU A 197 5.17 4.62 7.73
CA LEU A 197 5.80 3.96 8.88
C LEU A 197 5.19 2.58 9.11
N GLY A 198 3.85 2.49 9.12
CA GLY A 198 3.13 1.23 9.27
C GLY A 198 3.46 0.24 8.16
N LEU A 199 3.47 0.67 6.90
CA LEU A 199 3.82 -0.16 5.76
C LEU A 199 5.25 -0.71 5.86
N VAL A 200 6.22 0.13 6.21
CA VAL A 200 7.63 -0.29 6.33
C VAL A 200 7.82 -1.21 7.53
N ALA A 201 7.14 -0.95 8.65
CA ALA A 201 7.13 -1.84 9.80
C ALA A 201 6.56 -3.22 9.45
N LEU A 202 5.48 -3.27 8.65
CA LEU A 202 4.89 -4.52 8.17
C LEU A 202 5.88 -5.29 7.28
N ARG A 203 6.55 -4.61 6.34
CA ARG A 203 7.60 -5.19 5.49
C ARG A 203 8.81 -5.70 6.30
N ALA A 204 9.10 -5.07 7.45
CA ALA A 204 10.14 -5.49 8.39
C ALA A 204 9.72 -6.63 9.32
N GLY A 205 8.48 -7.14 9.21
CA GLY A 205 7.93 -8.18 10.09
C GLY A 205 7.59 -7.70 11.51
N LYS A 206 7.47 -6.38 11.73
CA LYS A 206 7.19 -5.76 13.03
C LYS A 206 5.70 -5.43 13.19
N ALA A 207 4.89 -6.46 13.32
CA ALA A 207 3.43 -6.33 13.33
C ALA A 207 2.90 -5.33 14.38
N ASP A 208 3.43 -5.37 15.61
CA ASP A 208 2.96 -4.45 16.68
C ASP A 208 3.30 -2.99 16.36
N GLN A 209 4.49 -2.74 15.81
CA GLN A 209 4.89 -1.40 15.40
C GLN A 209 4.06 -0.92 14.20
N ALA A 210 3.76 -1.80 13.26
CA ALA A 210 2.86 -1.51 12.14
C ALA A 210 1.47 -1.13 12.63
N LYS A 211 0.89 -1.91 13.56
CA LYS A 211 -0.41 -1.62 14.17
C LYS A 211 -0.42 -0.26 14.86
N ALA A 212 0.61 0.04 15.67
CA ALA A 212 0.71 1.33 16.36
C ALA A 212 0.77 2.51 15.38
N ALA A 213 1.54 2.38 14.28
CA ALA A 213 1.66 3.41 13.27
C ALA A 213 0.33 3.62 12.50
N PHE A 214 -0.33 2.54 12.06
CA PHE A 214 -1.62 2.63 11.38
C PHE A 214 -2.72 3.20 12.27
N ALA A 215 -2.75 2.85 13.57
CA ALA A 215 -3.70 3.40 14.53
C ALA A 215 -3.52 4.91 14.78
N ALA A 216 -2.33 5.45 14.53
CA ALA A 216 -2.04 6.88 14.66
C ALA A 216 -2.52 7.71 13.46
N VAL A 217 -2.92 7.10 12.33
CA VAL A 217 -3.42 7.80 11.14
C VAL A 217 -4.84 8.28 11.36
N GLN A 218 -5.09 9.59 11.25
CA GLN A 218 -6.39 10.21 11.55
C GLN A 218 -6.97 11.03 10.38
N GLY A 219 -6.23 11.17 9.27
CA GLY A 219 -6.62 11.98 8.12
C GLY A 219 -7.95 11.55 7.50
N ALA A 220 -8.89 12.49 7.40
CA ALA A 220 -10.22 12.24 6.83
C ALA A 220 -10.24 12.14 5.29
N ASP A 221 -9.09 12.28 4.64
CA ASP A 221 -8.91 12.30 3.18
C ASP A 221 -8.65 10.91 2.57
N GLY A 222 -8.92 9.84 3.31
CA GLY A 222 -8.74 8.45 2.91
C GLY A 222 -7.52 7.76 3.54
N ALA A 223 -6.53 8.51 4.08
CA ALA A 223 -5.35 7.90 4.70
C ALA A 223 -5.74 6.99 5.89
N ALA A 224 -6.66 7.45 6.78
CA ALA A 224 -7.17 6.64 7.88
C ALA A 224 -8.02 5.44 7.41
N ASP A 225 -8.69 5.55 6.26
CA ASP A 225 -9.40 4.42 5.68
C ASP A 225 -8.43 3.33 5.24
N LEU A 226 -7.34 3.68 4.53
CA LEU A 226 -6.29 2.74 4.16
C LEU A 226 -5.62 2.11 5.40
N ALA A 227 -5.29 2.92 6.40
CA ALA A 227 -4.70 2.42 7.65
C ALA A 227 -5.60 1.38 8.33
N ARG A 228 -6.92 1.60 8.37
CA ARG A 228 -7.89 0.62 8.89
C ARG A 228 -7.92 -0.68 8.10
N LEU A 229 -7.75 -0.63 6.78
CA LEU A 229 -7.67 -1.83 5.95
C LEU A 229 -6.37 -2.62 6.20
N TYR A 230 -5.25 -1.95 6.42
CA TYR A 230 -4.02 -2.61 6.86
C TYR A 230 -4.17 -3.26 8.24
N LEU A 231 -4.80 -2.58 9.20
CA LEU A 231 -5.09 -3.16 10.52
C LEU A 231 -5.96 -4.40 10.41
N LEU A 232 -7.02 -4.33 9.61
CA LEU A 232 -7.88 -5.49 9.33
C LEU A 232 -7.07 -6.67 8.77
N HIS A 233 -6.17 -6.40 7.81
CA HIS A 233 -5.31 -7.45 7.23
C HIS A 233 -4.37 -8.08 8.27
N ILE A 234 -3.74 -7.26 9.13
CA ILE A 234 -2.82 -7.75 10.16
C ILE A 234 -3.56 -8.58 11.24
N ASP A 235 -4.81 -8.25 11.52
CA ASP A 235 -5.65 -8.94 12.52
C ASP A 235 -6.38 -10.16 11.93
N SER A 236 -6.31 -10.37 10.62
CA SER A 236 -6.91 -11.51 9.93
C SER A 236 -6.09 -12.79 10.17
N PRO A 237 -6.75 -13.96 10.29
CA PRO A 237 -6.10 -15.25 10.55
C PRO A 237 -5.21 -15.74 9.41
#